data_da263d76a13e4cc8f999243f0f514ebf
#
_entry.id   da263d76a13e4cc8f999243f0f514ebf
#
_cell.length_a   1.000
_cell.length_b   1.000
_cell.length_c   1.000
_cell.angle_alpha   90.00
_cell.angle_beta   90.00
_cell.angle_gamma   90.00
#
_symmetry.space_group_name_H-M   'P 1'
#
loop_
_entity.id
_entity.type
_entity.pdbx_description
1 polymer ?
#
loop_
_entity_poly.entity_id
_entity_poly.type
_entity_poly.pdbx_seq_one_letter_code
_entity_poly.pdbx_strand_id
1 'polypeptide(L)'
;MDFEKAIISTVEQFGRDIVGESRLVNILSDLNAYIEQPACKLILRETIRNGVLTKIVTQPSTDLAKLYISQVVRDMSKSHGFQEELIEYVLYSILNATKPQEERIQQNINLQYEYIGTEDEYGFSDVRKNGKWGFLSSDKKEVIPAIYDSVGSFHEGLADVSKNGKFGFVDTTGKVVIDLVFDNVYAFRSGIAKVANLGHYGLINKMGRVILPTEYDNIAHISGDMIAICKNGLWGFADLTGKVVIRPQYKEIIKHFNKGYAAVFDGYSRIVINNQGELIQYI
;
A
#
# COMPACT_ATOMS: atom_id res chain seq x y z
N MET A 1 -11.73 27.05 -12.84
CA MET A 1 -10.52 26.22 -12.61
C MET A 1 -9.64 27.00 -11.67
N ASP A 2 -9.09 26.37 -10.61
CA ASP A 2 -8.20 27.10 -9.70
C ASP A 2 -6.86 27.46 -10.41
N PHE A 3 -6.18 28.47 -9.89
CA PHE A 3 -5.01 29.07 -10.52
C PHE A 3 -3.87 28.06 -10.75
N GLU A 4 -3.58 27.23 -9.77
CA GLU A 4 -2.50 26.24 -9.87
C GLU A 4 -2.78 25.18 -10.94
N LYS A 5 -3.99 24.63 -10.97
CA LYS A 5 -4.42 23.64 -11.97
C LYS A 5 -4.38 24.23 -13.39
N ALA A 6 -4.78 25.50 -13.53
CA ALA A 6 -4.75 26.19 -14.80
C ALA A 6 -3.30 26.36 -15.32
N ILE A 7 -2.36 26.73 -14.45
CA ILE A 7 -0.94 26.82 -14.82
C ILE A 7 -0.39 25.46 -15.20
N ILE A 8 -0.64 24.41 -14.41
CA ILE A 8 -0.17 23.06 -14.70
C ILE A 8 -0.65 22.63 -16.10
N SER A 9 -1.95 22.73 -16.36
CA SER A 9 -2.53 22.37 -17.66
C SER A 9 -1.91 23.19 -18.82
N THR A 10 -1.64 24.48 -18.60
CA THR A 10 -1.02 25.35 -19.63
C THR A 10 0.43 24.92 -19.90
N VAL A 11 1.22 24.63 -18.87
CA VAL A 11 2.60 24.16 -19.02
C VAL A 11 2.66 22.80 -19.71
N GLU A 12 1.73 21.89 -19.39
CA GLU A 12 1.63 20.59 -20.06
C GLU A 12 1.29 20.73 -21.56
N GLN A 13 0.44 21.68 -21.90
CA GLN A 13 0.03 21.92 -23.30
C GLN A 13 1.07 22.65 -24.13
N PHE A 14 1.72 23.67 -23.58
CA PHE A 14 2.60 24.60 -24.33
C PHE A 14 4.07 24.51 -23.98
N GLY A 15 4.46 23.66 -23.04
CA GLY A 15 5.83 23.53 -22.55
C GLY A 15 6.22 24.56 -21.48
N ARG A 16 7.40 24.37 -20.88
CA ARG A 16 7.89 25.19 -19.76
C ARG A 16 8.16 26.64 -20.13
N ASP A 17 8.52 26.92 -21.36
CA ASP A 17 8.90 28.26 -21.82
C ASP A 17 7.73 29.24 -21.77
N ILE A 18 6.48 28.75 -21.80
CA ILE A 18 5.26 29.56 -21.72
C ILE A 18 5.21 30.43 -20.44
N VAL A 19 5.87 30.01 -19.35
CA VAL A 19 5.83 30.75 -18.08
C VAL A 19 6.52 32.11 -18.16
N GLY A 20 7.45 32.29 -19.10
CA GLY A 20 8.10 33.58 -19.37
C GLY A 20 7.35 34.47 -20.36
N GLU A 21 6.28 34.00 -20.97
CA GLU A 21 5.58 34.70 -22.03
C GLU A 21 4.36 35.47 -21.53
N SER A 22 4.16 36.70 -22.06
CA SER A 22 3.00 37.51 -21.72
C SER A 22 1.65 36.87 -22.08
N ARG A 23 1.63 35.96 -23.08
CA ARG A 23 0.44 35.21 -23.47
C ARG A 23 -0.09 34.24 -22.38
N LEU A 24 0.77 33.82 -21.44
CA LEU A 24 0.33 33.01 -20.29
C LEU A 24 -0.81 33.70 -19.53
N VAL A 25 -0.69 35.00 -19.30
CA VAL A 25 -1.72 35.78 -18.58
C VAL A 25 -3.08 35.72 -19.30
N ASN A 26 -3.08 35.71 -20.62
CA ASN A 26 -4.31 35.67 -21.41
C ASN A 26 -4.90 34.25 -21.40
N ILE A 27 -4.07 33.20 -21.59
CA ILE A 27 -4.51 31.80 -21.50
C ILE A 27 -5.16 31.53 -20.14
N LEU A 28 -4.52 31.91 -19.05
CA LEU A 28 -5.08 31.76 -17.71
C LEU A 28 -6.38 32.57 -17.49
N SER A 29 -6.50 33.72 -18.15
CA SER A 29 -7.77 34.50 -18.12
C SER A 29 -8.89 33.75 -18.85
N ASP A 30 -8.59 33.15 -20.01
CA ASP A 30 -9.56 32.36 -20.78
C ASP A 30 -10.02 31.11 -20.03
N LEU A 31 -9.14 30.55 -19.19
CA LEU A 31 -9.45 29.44 -18.29
C LEU A 31 -10.15 29.84 -16.99
N ASN A 32 -10.49 31.16 -16.85
CA ASN A 32 -11.10 31.71 -15.64
C ASN A 32 -10.26 31.46 -14.33
N ALA A 33 -8.96 31.39 -14.46
CA ALA A 33 -8.05 31.06 -13.35
C ALA A 33 -7.97 32.16 -12.27
N TYR A 34 -8.43 33.37 -12.55
CA TYR A 34 -8.33 34.52 -11.64
C TYR A 34 -9.63 34.88 -10.93
N ILE A 35 -10.72 34.11 -11.13
CA ILE A 35 -12.05 34.45 -10.58
C ILE A 35 -11.99 34.61 -9.06
N GLU A 36 -11.36 33.65 -8.38
CA GLU A 36 -11.28 33.64 -6.90
C GLU A 36 -10.18 34.56 -6.35
N GLN A 37 -9.15 34.83 -7.14
CA GLN A 37 -7.99 35.61 -6.72
C GLN A 37 -7.51 36.57 -7.83
N PRO A 38 -8.21 37.67 -8.08
CA PRO A 38 -7.89 38.62 -9.18
C PRO A 38 -6.49 39.23 -9.08
N ALA A 39 -5.97 39.41 -7.86
CA ALA A 39 -4.63 39.95 -7.64
C ALA A 39 -3.51 39.06 -8.19
N CYS A 40 -3.72 37.75 -8.34
CA CYS A 40 -2.78 36.84 -8.97
C CYS A 40 -2.43 37.26 -10.40
N LYS A 41 -3.40 37.85 -11.14
CA LYS A 41 -3.16 38.35 -12.49
C LYS A 41 -2.17 39.51 -12.51
N LEU A 42 -2.22 40.41 -11.54
CA LEU A 42 -1.31 41.57 -11.45
C LEU A 42 0.09 41.08 -11.04
N ILE A 43 0.18 40.23 -10.07
CA ILE A 43 1.43 39.64 -9.61
C ILE A 43 2.11 38.87 -10.77
N LEU A 44 1.36 38.03 -11.48
CA LEU A 44 1.88 37.30 -12.63
C LEU A 44 2.41 38.21 -13.75
N ARG A 45 1.68 39.25 -14.08
CA ARG A 45 2.13 40.25 -15.07
C ARG A 45 3.44 40.92 -14.68
N GLU A 46 3.55 41.31 -13.41
CA GLU A 46 4.74 41.99 -12.91
C GLU A 46 5.94 41.06 -12.87
N THR A 47 5.74 39.82 -12.46
CA THR A 47 6.80 38.79 -12.41
C THR A 47 7.29 38.39 -13.82
N ILE A 48 6.41 38.32 -14.81
CA ILE A 48 6.79 38.12 -16.22
C ILE A 48 7.59 39.31 -16.73
N ARG A 49 7.08 40.52 -16.52
CA ARG A 49 7.70 41.75 -16.97
C ARG A 49 9.13 41.93 -16.47
N ASN A 50 9.37 41.53 -15.23
CA ASN A 50 10.67 41.65 -14.59
C ASN A 50 11.58 40.38 -14.79
N GLY A 51 11.15 39.42 -15.60
CA GLY A 51 11.90 38.19 -15.90
C GLY A 51 12.06 37.26 -14.69
N VAL A 52 11.25 37.44 -13.65
CA VAL A 52 11.32 36.67 -12.40
C VAL A 52 11.01 35.20 -12.68
N LEU A 53 9.97 34.91 -13.45
CA LEU A 53 9.54 33.54 -13.71
C LEU A 53 10.59 32.73 -14.47
N THR A 54 11.21 33.35 -15.50
CA THR A 54 12.31 32.72 -16.24
C THR A 54 13.47 32.36 -15.30
N LYS A 55 13.83 33.28 -14.39
CA LYS A 55 14.90 33.03 -13.41
C LYS A 55 14.54 31.91 -12.44
N ILE A 56 13.27 31.78 -12.00
CA ILE A 56 12.82 30.70 -11.12
C ILE A 56 12.99 29.34 -11.81
N VAL A 57 12.50 29.20 -13.04
CA VAL A 57 12.48 27.91 -13.75
C VAL A 57 13.86 27.48 -14.28
N THR A 58 14.80 28.41 -14.38
CA THR A 58 16.19 28.12 -14.81
C THR A 58 17.16 27.88 -13.67
N GLN A 59 16.70 27.93 -12.40
CA GLN A 59 17.58 27.61 -11.26
C GLN A 59 18.07 26.14 -11.34
N PRO A 60 19.32 25.89 -11.00
CA PRO A 60 19.92 24.53 -11.08
C PRO A 60 19.37 23.56 -10.03
N SER A 61 18.68 24.05 -9.00
CA SER A 61 18.00 23.22 -8.01
C SER A 61 16.73 23.87 -7.47
N THR A 62 15.81 23.03 -6.95
CA THR A 62 14.58 23.50 -6.30
C THR A 62 14.87 24.38 -5.08
N ASP A 63 15.93 24.09 -4.31
CA ASP A 63 16.26 24.87 -3.11
C ASP A 63 16.78 26.27 -3.48
N LEU A 64 17.55 26.42 -4.53
CA LEU A 64 17.96 27.71 -5.06
C LEU A 64 16.75 28.50 -5.61
N ALA A 65 15.84 27.83 -6.28
CA ALA A 65 14.57 28.46 -6.72
C ALA A 65 13.74 28.98 -5.54
N LYS A 66 13.61 28.22 -4.47
CA LYS A 66 12.90 28.64 -3.25
C LYS A 66 13.58 29.83 -2.57
N LEU A 67 14.91 29.81 -2.49
CA LEU A 67 15.67 30.94 -1.92
C LEU A 67 15.43 32.22 -2.74
N TYR A 68 15.47 32.11 -4.07
CA TYR A 68 15.21 33.23 -4.97
C TYR A 68 13.76 33.73 -4.83
N ILE A 69 12.78 32.83 -4.74
CA ILE A 69 11.38 33.19 -4.47
C ILE A 69 11.26 33.99 -3.17
N SER A 70 11.87 33.54 -2.06
CA SER A 70 11.81 34.25 -0.78
C SER A 70 12.40 35.66 -0.83
N GLN A 71 13.40 35.89 -1.70
CA GLN A 71 13.91 37.24 -1.94
C GLN A 71 12.92 38.09 -2.73
N VAL A 72 12.38 37.54 -3.84
CA VAL A 72 11.40 38.24 -4.70
C VAL A 72 10.14 38.63 -3.93
N VAL A 73 9.64 37.72 -3.05
CA VAL A 73 8.47 37.98 -2.20
C VAL A 73 8.68 39.26 -1.36
N ARG A 74 9.82 39.35 -0.66
CA ARG A 74 10.16 40.53 0.14
C ARG A 74 10.27 41.82 -0.70
N ASP A 75 10.89 41.71 -1.87
CA ASP A 75 11.11 42.87 -2.73
C ASP A 75 9.79 43.37 -3.35
N MET A 76 8.93 42.46 -3.81
CA MET A 76 7.64 42.78 -4.39
C MET A 76 6.62 43.28 -3.36
N SER A 77 6.62 42.71 -2.15
CA SER A 77 5.77 43.19 -1.07
C SER A 77 6.11 44.64 -0.70
N LYS A 78 7.39 44.96 -0.59
CA LYS A 78 7.84 46.33 -0.27
C LYS A 78 7.61 47.33 -1.41
N SER A 79 7.86 46.93 -2.65
CA SER A 79 7.81 47.84 -3.80
C SER A 79 6.41 48.07 -4.39
N HIS A 80 5.53 47.07 -4.31
CA HIS A 80 4.23 47.07 -4.94
C HIS A 80 3.06 46.92 -3.94
N GLY A 81 3.35 46.66 -2.65
CA GLY A 81 2.30 46.54 -1.63
C GLY A 81 1.46 45.27 -1.77
N PHE A 82 1.92 44.25 -2.50
CA PHE A 82 1.24 42.96 -2.58
C PHE A 82 1.42 42.18 -1.26
N GLN A 83 0.40 41.37 -0.90
CA GLN A 83 0.49 40.47 0.23
C GLN A 83 1.51 39.36 -0.05
N GLU A 84 2.38 39.08 0.88
CA GLU A 84 3.47 38.08 0.74
C GLU A 84 2.91 36.68 0.41
N GLU A 85 1.87 36.27 1.12
CA GLU A 85 1.23 34.96 0.91
C GLU A 85 0.70 34.80 -0.53
N LEU A 86 0.21 35.89 -1.14
CA LEU A 86 -0.30 35.84 -2.49
C LEU A 86 0.82 35.82 -3.55
N ILE A 87 1.91 36.52 -3.29
CA ILE A 87 3.12 36.44 -4.15
C ILE A 87 3.69 35.03 -4.08
N GLU A 88 3.83 34.48 -2.88
CA GLU A 88 4.30 33.10 -2.67
C GLU A 88 3.43 32.09 -3.41
N TYR A 89 2.11 32.18 -3.28
CA TYR A 89 1.16 31.31 -3.97
C TYR A 89 1.39 31.31 -5.48
N VAL A 90 1.51 32.48 -6.11
CA VAL A 90 1.75 32.60 -7.56
C VAL A 90 3.09 31.97 -7.96
N LEU A 91 4.17 32.32 -7.25
CA LEU A 91 5.52 31.87 -7.61
C LEU A 91 5.72 30.38 -7.36
N TYR A 92 5.18 29.84 -6.26
CA TYR A 92 5.24 28.40 -5.99
C TYR A 92 4.34 27.59 -6.92
N SER A 93 3.18 28.12 -7.34
CA SER A 93 2.35 27.47 -8.37
C SER A 93 3.11 27.35 -9.70
N ILE A 94 3.86 28.36 -10.10
CA ILE A 94 4.71 28.32 -11.30
C ILE A 94 5.85 27.30 -11.12
N LEU A 95 6.58 27.38 -10.02
CA LEU A 95 7.68 26.44 -9.74
C LEU A 95 7.17 24.99 -9.76
N ASN A 96 6.04 24.73 -9.14
CA ASN A 96 5.42 23.41 -9.12
C ASN A 96 4.99 22.94 -10.52
N ALA A 97 4.33 23.81 -11.29
CA ALA A 97 3.90 23.51 -12.66
C ALA A 97 5.07 23.16 -13.60
N THR A 98 6.26 23.72 -13.36
CA THR A 98 7.45 23.48 -14.19
C THR A 98 8.28 22.27 -13.77
N LYS A 99 7.95 21.61 -12.64
CA LYS A 99 8.58 20.33 -12.26
C LYS A 99 8.22 19.22 -13.24
N PRO A 100 9.09 18.19 -13.40
CA PRO A 100 8.72 16.97 -14.09
C PRO A 100 7.42 16.40 -13.54
N GLN A 101 6.60 15.81 -14.40
CA GLN A 101 5.31 15.22 -13.97
C GLN A 101 5.48 14.19 -12.86
N GLU A 102 6.53 13.38 -12.92
CA GLU A 102 6.86 12.37 -11.90
C GLU A 102 7.11 13.00 -10.53
N GLU A 103 7.88 14.11 -10.46
CA GLU A 103 8.12 14.81 -9.20
C GLU A 103 6.85 15.43 -8.61
N ARG A 104 5.97 15.97 -9.47
CA ARG A 104 4.67 16.52 -9.04
C ARG A 104 3.75 15.43 -8.48
N ILE A 105 3.70 14.29 -9.15
CA ILE A 105 2.93 13.12 -8.70
C ILE A 105 3.47 12.68 -7.33
N GLN A 106 4.78 12.51 -7.20
CA GLN A 106 5.40 12.08 -5.94
C GLN A 106 5.15 13.06 -4.79
N GLN A 107 5.24 14.37 -5.06
CA GLN A 107 4.96 15.39 -4.05
C GLN A 107 3.50 15.35 -3.60
N ASN A 108 2.55 15.23 -4.52
CA ASN A 108 1.11 15.15 -4.20
C ASN A 108 0.78 13.91 -3.39
N ILE A 109 1.39 12.77 -3.73
CA ILE A 109 1.24 11.52 -2.99
C ILE A 109 1.77 11.67 -1.56
N ASN A 110 2.97 12.23 -1.37
CA ASN A 110 3.56 12.44 -0.05
C ASN A 110 2.73 13.39 0.84
N LEU A 111 2.00 14.34 0.23
CA LEU A 111 1.07 15.22 0.96
C LEU A 111 -0.26 14.52 1.30
N GLN A 112 -0.65 13.51 0.56
CA GLN A 112 -1.93 12.83 0.69
C GLN A 112 -1.89 11.68 1.71
N TYR A 113 -0.74 11.01 1.87
CA TYR A 113 -0.58 9.83 2.71
C TYR A 113 0.38 10.10 3.87
N GLU A 114 0.01 9.62 5.06
CA GLU A 114 0.81 9.67 6.29
C GLU A 114 2.03 8.73 6.21
N TYR A 115 1.89 7.65 5.43
CA TYR A 115 2.90 6.64 5.22
C TYR A 115 2.76 6.04 3.83
N ILE A 116 3.89 5.73 3.22
CA ILE A 116 3.99 5.01 1.94
C ILE A 116 5.10 3.98 2.09
N GLY A 117 4.74 2.71 1.98
CA GLY A 117 5.66 1.57 2.03
C GLY A 117 6.50 1.40 0.76
N THR A 118 7.44 0.48 0.83
CA THR A 118 8.21 0.05 -0.34
C THR A 118 7.33 -0.80 -1.26
N GLU A 119 7.58 -0.69 -2.56
CA GLU A 119 6.89 -1.50 -3.55
C GLU A 119 7.27 -2.98 -3.39
N ASP A 120 6.26 -3.85 -3.36
CA ASP A 120 6.42 -5.29 -3.26
C ASP A 120 6.65 -5.94 -4.64
N GLU A 121 6.82 -7.27 -4.66
CA GLU A 121 7.03 -8.04 -5.91
C GLU A 121 5.84 -8.03 -6.89
N TYR A 122 4.66 -7.61 -6.43
CA TYR A 122 3.45 -7.45 -7.24
C TYR A 122 3.27 -6.03 -7.76
N GLY A 123 4.18 -5.10 -7.43
CA GLY A 123 4.10 -3.69 -7.85
C GLY A 123 3.17 -2.85 -6.97
N PHE A 124 2.94 -3.23 -5.71
CA PHE A 124 2.10 -2.49 -4.77
C PHE A 124 2.89 -1.92 -3.61
N SER A 125 2.53 -0.70 -3.21
CA SER A 125 3.00 -0.06 -1.97
C SER A 125 1.83 0.08 -1.01
N ASP A 126 1.95 -0.42 0.19
CA ASP A 126 0.99 -0.16 1.25
C ASP A 126 1.03 1.32 1.65
N VAL A 127 -0.13 1.91 1.86
CA VAL A 127 -0.26 3.32 2.22
C VAL A 127 -1.19 3.51 3.40
N ARG A 128 -0.92 4.58 4.17
CA ARG A 128 -1.78 4.98 5.28
C ARG A 128 -2.28 6.40 5.07
N LYS A 129 -3.60 6.58 5.25
CA LYS A 129 -4.29 7.85 5.16
C LYS A 129 -5.41 7.91 6.19
N ASN A 130 -5.45 8.98 7.00
CA ASN A 130 -6.42 9.14 8.09
C ASN A 130 -6.48 7.92 9.03
N GLY A 131 -5.30 7.34 9.33
CA GLY A 131 -5.17 6.18 10.18
C GLY A 131 -5.63 4.85 9.57
N LYS A 132 -6.06 4.81 8.31
CA LYS A 132 -6.49 3.61 7.58
C LYS A 132 -5.48 3.22 6.50
N TRP A 133 -5.45 1.93 6.18
CA TRP A 133 -4.52 1.34 5.24
C TRP A 133 -5.18 0.98 3.91
N GLY A 134 -4.41 1.05 2.83
CA GLY A 134 -4.76 0.68 1.48
C GLY A 134 -3.51 0.42 0.65
N PHE A 135 -3.63 0.42 -0.69
CA PHE A 135 -2.48 0.19 -1.57
C PHE A 135 -2.49 1.11 -2.79
N LEU A 136 -1.28 1.57 -3.16
CA LEU A 136 -0.99 2.18 -4.46
C LEU A 136 -0.35 1.15 -5.37
N SER A 137 -0.63 1.25 -6.67
CA SER A 137 0.10 0.56 -7.73
C SER A 137 1.44 1.24 -8.03
N SER A 138 2.29 0.61 -8.84
CA SER A 138 3.59 1.15 -9.28
C SER A 138 3.46 2.51 -10.00
N ASP A 139 2.35 2.74 -10.74
CA ASP A 139 2.04 4.02 -11.36
C ASP A 139 1.38 5.03 -10.39
N LYS A 140 1.47 4.75 -9.08
CA LYS A 140 1.05 5.62 -7.98
C LYS A 140 -0.45 5.93 -7.94
N LYS A 141 -1.29 5.05 -8.48
CA LYS A 141 -2.74 5.12 -8.34
C LYS A 141 -3.22 4.32 -7.14
N GLU A 142 -4.21 4.86 -6.43
CA GLU A 142 -4.91 4.12 -5.38
C GLU A 142 -5.73 2.99 -6.00
N VAL A 143 -5.30 1.74 -5.82
CA VAL A 143 -5.99 0.55 -6.30
C VAL A 143 -6.87 -0.03 -5.20
N ILE A 144 -6.36 -0.03 -3.98
CA ILE A 144 -7.12 -0.47 -2.80
C ILE A 144 -7.26 0.75 -1.88
N PRO A 145 -8.49 1.26 -1.70
CA PRO A 145 -8.70 2.48 -0.93
C PRO A 145 -8.25 2.31 0.53
N ALA A 146 -7.74 3.41 1.11
CA ALA A 146 -7.31 3.44 2.50
C ALA A 146 -8.51 3.43 3.46
N ILE A 147 -9.13 2.26 3.63
CA ILE A 147 -10.34 2.02 4.46
C ILE A 147 -10.18 0.90 5.47
N TYR A 148 -9.05 0.19 5.46
CA TYR A 148 -8.78 -0.96 6.31
C TYR A 148 -8.04 -0.57 7.59
N ASP A 149 -8.25 -1.33 8.66
CA ASP A 149 -7.57 -1.14 9.95
C ASP A 149 -6.11 -1.62 9.88
N SER A 150 -5.86 -2.69 9.11
CA SER A 150 -4.54 -3.19 8.75
C SER A 150 -4.56 -3.88 7.40
N VAL A 151 -3.39 -3.99 6.78
CA VAL A 151 -3.14 -4.76 5.56
C VAL A 151 -1.85 -5.55 5.72
N GLY A 152 -1.79 -6.75 5.14
CA GLY A 152 -0.56 -7.53 4.95
C GLY A 152 -0.06 -7.41 3.53
N SER A 153 1.16 -7.89 3.27
CA SER A 153 1.72 -7.92 1.90
C SER A 153 0.98 -8.90 1.00
N PHE A 154 1.05 -8.67 -0.30
CA PHE A 154 0.53 -9.64 -1.27
C PHE A 154 1.34 -10.93 -1.26
N HIS A 155 0.64 -12.04 -1.19
CA HIS A 155 1.20 -13.39 -1.32
C HIS A 155 0.30 -14.20 -2.25
N GLU A 156 0.88 -14.75 -3.29
CA GLU A 156 0.15 -15.54 -4.31
C GLU A 156 -1.05 -14.78 -4.93
N GLY A 157 -0.94 -13.43 -5.00
CA GLY A 157 -1.96 -12.54 -5.58
C GLY A 157 -3.08 -12.14 -4.62
N LEU A 158 -2.98 -12.46 -3.33
CA LEU A 158 -3.93 -12.07 -2.29
C LEU A 158 -3.21 -11.37 -1.13
N ALA A 159 -3.79 -10.29 -0.62
CA ALA A 159 -3.35 -9.61 0.59
C ALA A 159 -4.41 -9.74 1.69
N ASP A 160 -3.97 -10.02 2.90
CA ASP A 160 -4.87 -9.98 4.04
C ASP A 160 -5.19 -8.53 4.42
N VAL A 161 -6.44 -8.30 4.75
CA VAL A 161 -6.94 -7.00 5.20
C VAL A 161 -7.82 -7.19 6.42
N SER A 162 -7.82 -6.19 7.32
CA SER A 162 -8.74 -6.20 8.45
C SER A 162 -9.62 -4.97 8.49
N LYS A 163 -10.84 -5.14 9.00
CA LYS A 163 -11.78 -4.06 9.27
C LYS A 163 -12.70 -4.45 10.42
N ASN A 164 -12.86 -3.53 11.38
CA ASN A 164 -13.69 -3.78 12.58
C ASN A 164 -13.29 -5.06 13.35
N GLY A 165 -11.97 -5.33 13.43
CA GLY A 165 -11.43 -6.49 14.14
C GLY A 165 -11.63 -7.83 13.43
N LYS A 166 -12.09 -7.84 12.17
CA LYS A 166 -12.22 -9.05 11.35
C LYS A 166 -11.29 -8.99 10.15
N PHE A 167 -10.75 -10.14 9.80
CA PHE A 167 -9.78 -10.35 8.73
C PHE A 167 -10.39 -11.14 7.57
N GLY A 168 -9.95 -10.83 6.37
CA GLY A 168 -10.25 -11.50 5.12
C GLY A 168 -9.17 -11.21 4.10
N PHE A 169 -9.46 -11.41 2.82
CA PHE A 169 -8.47 -11.21 1.76
C PHE A 169 -9.05 -10.45 0.56
N VAL A 170 -8.21 -9.60 -0.01
CA VAL A 170 -8.46 -8.90 -1.26
C VAL A 170 -7.49 -9.37 -2.34
N ASP A 171 -7.91 -9.30 -3.61
CA ASP A 171 -7.04 -9.52 -4.75
C ASP A 171 -6.32 -8.23 -5.19
N THR A 172 -5.47 -8.35 -6.20
CA THR A 172 -4.69 -7.23 -6.77
C THR A 172 -5.55 -6.14 -7.43
N THR A 173 -6.85 -6.35 -7.58
CA THR A 173 -7.82 -5.34 -8.07
C THR A 173 -8.53 -4.61 -6.93
N GLY A 174 -8.30 -5.02 -5.68
CA GLY A 174 -8.99 -4.52 -4.50
C GLY A 174 -10.33 -5.18 -4.21
N LYS A 175 -10.70 -6.21 -4.98
CA LYS A 175 -11.92 -6.97 -4.73
C LYS A 175 -11.73 -7.89 -3.53
N VAL A 176 -12.69 -7.86 -2.58
CA VAL A 176 -12.76 -8.84 -1.51
C VAL A 176 -13.05 -10.22 -2.10
N VAL A 177 -12.10 -11.15 -1.98
CA VAL A 177 -12.22 -12.55 -2.44
C VAL A 177 -12.66 -13.45 -1.31
N ILE A 178 -12.21 -13.15 -0.09
CA ILE A 178 -12.57 -13.88 1.12
C ILE A 178 -13.08 -12.87 2.13
N ASP A 179 -14.34 -13.02 2.54
CA ASP A 179 -15.02 -12.09 3.44
C ASP A 179 -14.28 -11.90 4.77
N LEU A 180 -14.37 -10.71 5.32
CA LEU A 180 -13.74 -10.34 6.59
C LEU A 180 -14.56 -10.90 7.76
N VAL A 181 -14.40 -12.20 8.02
CA VAL A 181 -15.16 -12.96 9.04
C VAL A 181 -14.29 -13.62 10.09
N PHE A 182 -12.96 -13.68 9.86
CA PHE A 182 -12.02 -14.35 10.75
C PHE A 182 -11.49 -13.41 11.82
N ASP A 183 -11.14 -13.97 13.00
CA ASP A 183 -10.48 -13.21 14.06
C ASP A 183 -8.99 -12.98 13.75
N ASN A 184 -8.39 -13.86 12.97
CA ASN A 184 -7.03 -13.72 12.46
C ASN A 184 -6.82 -14.58 11.21
N VAL A 185 -5.89 -14.19 10.34
CA VAL A 185 -5.50 -14.92 9.13
C VAL A 185 -3.98 -14.88 8.96
N TYR A 186 -3.46 -15.81 8.19
CA TYR A 186 -2.05 -15.86 7.80
C TYR A 186 -1.94 -15.89 6.28
N ALA A 187 -0.86 -15.35 5.74
CA ALA A 187 -0.63 -15.26 4.31
C ALA A 187 -0.77 -16.63 3.59
N PHE A 188 -1.26 -16.58 2.36
CA PHE A 188 -1.33 -17.76 1.50
C PHE A 188 0.05 -18.31 1.18
N ARG A 189 0.18 -19.64 1.30
CA ARG A 189 1.37 -20.39 0.88
C ARG A 189 0.92 -21.72 0.27
N SER A 190 1.41 -22.02 -0.91
CA SER A 190 1.02 -23.24 -1.68
C SER A 190 -0.51 -23.38 -1.81
N GLY A 191 -1.21 -22.24 -2.03
CA GLY A 191 -2.65 -22.20 -2.23
C GLY A 191 -3.50 -22.32 -0.97
N ILE A 192 -2.90 -22.35 0.22
CA ILE A 192 -3.57 -22.57 1.52
C ILE A 192 -3.24 -21.43 2.48
N ALA A 193 -4.23 -20.95 3.21
CA ALA A 193 -4.05 -20.01 4.33
C ALA A 193 -4.60 -20.58 5.62
N LYS A 194 -3.86 -20.35 6.72
CA LYS A 194 -4.34 -20.63 8.07
C LYS A 194 -5.24 -19.47 8.52
N VAL A 195 -6.39 -19.79 9.09
CA VAL A 195 -7.34 -18.84 9.63
C VAL A 195 -7.69 -19.19 11.07
N ALA A 196 -8.13 -18.23 11.85
CA ALA A 196 -8.53 -18.45 13.23
C ALA A 196 -9.89 -17.81 13.55
N ASN A 197 -10.70 -18.53 14.34
CA ASN A 197 -11.91 -18.00 14.97
C ASN A 197 -12.00 -18.55 16.39
N LEU A 198 -12.39 -17.69 17.34
CA LEU A 198 -12.60 -18.03 18.74
C LEU A 198 -11.41 -18.80 19.37
N GLY A 199 -10.19 -18.46 18.97
CA GLY A 199 -8.96 -19.09 19.46
C GLY A 199 -8.63 -20.44 18.81
N HIS A 200 -9.43 -20.93 17.88
CA HIS A 200 -9.19 -22.16 17.13
C HIS A 200 -8.77 -21.89 15.69
N TYR A 201 -7.96 -22.77 15.15
CA TYR A 201 -7.38 -22.64 13.82
C TYR A 201 -8.05 -23.57 12.82
N GLY A 202 -8.12 -23.13 11.57
CA GLY A 202 -8.56 -23.88 10.40
C GLY A 202 -7.72 -23.54 9.18
N LEU A 203 -8.02 -24.15 8.06
CA LEU A 203 -7.37 -23.90 6.76
C LEU A 203 -8.43 -23.63 5.69
N ILE A 204 -8.11 -22.69 4.81
CA ILE A 204 -8.92 -22.36 3.63
C ILE A 204 -8.04 -22.36 2.37
N ASN A 205 -8.67 -22.58 1.21
CA ASN A 205 -8.03 -22.34 -0.08
C ASN A 205 -8.26 -20.90 -0.57
N LYS A 206 -7.65 -20.53 -1.71
CA LYS A 206 -7.73 -19.18 -2.32
C LYS A 206 -9.15 -18.74 -2.71
N MET A 207 -10.10 -19.66 -2.81
CA MET A 207 -11.52 -19.37 -3.07
C MET A 207 -12.34 -19.24 -1.78
N GLY A 208 -11.70 -19.25 -0.60
CA GLY A 208 -12.36 -19.22 0.69
C GLY A 208 -13.02 -20.53 1.11
N ARG A 209 -12.85 -21.64 0.34
CA ARG A 209 -13.41 -22.93 0.72
C ARG A 209 -12.62 -23.51 1.88
N VAL A 210 -13.36 -24.01 2.88
CA VAL A 210 -12.77 -24.65 4.05
C VAL A 210 -12.11 -25.96 3.67
N ILE A 211 -10.81 -26.10 3.98
CA ILE A 211 -10.04 -27.35 3.91
C ILE A 211 -10.11 -28.06 5.26
N LEU A 212 -9.82 -27.31 6.35
CA LEU A 212 -9.97 -27.77 7.73
C LEU A 212 -10.83 -26.76 8.48
N PRO A 213 -11.87 -27.18 9.23
CA PRO A 213 -12.70 -26.28 10.03
C PRO A 213 -11.88 -25.62 11.14
N THR A 214 -12.34 -24.45 11.62
CA THR A 214 -11.71 -23.71 12.74
C THR A 214 -12.08 -24.38 14.08
N GLU A 215 -11.51 -25.55 14.34
CA GLU A 215 -11.77 -26.35 15.54
C GLU A 215 -10.52 -26.95 16.17
N TYR A 216 -9.34 -26.62 15.64
CA TYR A 216 -8.05 -27.15 16.10
C TYR A 216 -7.36 -26.14 17.03
N ASP A 217 -6.74 -26.65 18.09
CA ASP A 217 -5.94 -25.82 19.02
C ASP A 217 -4.70 -25.25 18.36
N ASN A 218 -4.17 -25.99 17.36
CA ASN A 218 -3.07 -25.55 16.51
C ASN A 218 -3.04 -26.33 15.19
N ILE A 219 -2.50 -25.71 14.16
CA ILE A 219 -2.16 -26.34 12.88
C ILE A 219 -0.72 -25.93 12.58
N ALA A 220 0.19 -26.91 12.53
CA ALA A 220 1.58 -26.67 12.24
C ALA A 220 1.81 -26.45 10.74
N HIS A 221 3.04 -26.08 10.40
CA HIS A 221 3.46 -25.91 9.02
C HIS A 221 3.26 -27.19 8.20
N ILE A 222 2.77 -27.04 6.95
CA ILE A 222 2.62 -28.14 5.99
C ILE A 222 4.03 -28.72 5.71
N SER A 223 4.16 -30.01 5.85
CA SER A 223 5.42 -30.72 5.61
C SER A 223 5.18 -32.00 4.80
N GLY A 224 5.75 -32.04 3.60
CA GLY A 224 5.43 -33.08 2.64
C GLY A 224 3.95 -33.00 2.23
N ASP A 225 3.27 -34.14 2.20
CA ASP A 225 1.86 -34.26 1.82
C ASP A 225 0.91 -34.28 3.03
N MET A 226 1.41 -33.92 4.22
CA MET A 226 0.67 -34.01 5.47
C MET A 226 0.66 -32.68 6.22
N ILE A 227 -0.47 -32.40 6.86
CA ILE A 227 -0.72 -31.25 7.72
C ILE A 227 -0.81 -31.76 9.15
N ALA A 228 0.07 -31.30 10.02
CA ALA A 228 -0.01 -31.64 11.44
C ALA A 228 -1.09 -30.78 12.11
N ILE A 229 -2.04 -31.44 12.75
CA ILE A 229 -3.20 -30.86 13.44
C ILE A 229 -3.15 -31.20 14.93
N CYS A 230 -3.42 -30.22 15.80
CA CYS A 230 -3.53 -30.44 17.24
C CYS A 230 -4.96 -30.20 17.69
N LYS A 231 -5.53 -31.14 18.43
CA LYS A 231 -6.86 -31.02 19.03
C LYS A 231 -6.85 -31.62 20.44
N ASN A 232 -7.37 -30.88 21.42
CA ASN A 232 -7.35 -31.24 22.84
C ASN A 232 -5.92 -31.55 23.35
N GLY A 233 -4.93 -30.77 22.87
CA GLY A 233 -3.53 -30.93 23.23
C GLY A 233 -2.83 -32.18 22.65
N LEU A 234 -3.49 -32.89 21.73
CA LEU A 234 -2.91 -34.06 21.05
C LEU A 234 -2.71 -33.79 19.57
N TRP A 235 -1.64 -34.32 19.01
CA TRP A 235 -1.28 -34.16 17.60
C TRP A 235 -1.75 -35.36 16.76
N GLY A 236 -2.21 -35.05 15.57
CA GLY A 236 -2.54 -35.98 14.49
C GLY A 236 -2.16 -35.36 13.15
N PHE A 237 -2.63 -35.99 12.08
CA PHE A 237 -2.28 -35.54 10.73
C PHE A 237 -3.49 -35.63 9.78
N ALA A 238 -3.63 -34.60 8.96
CA ALA A 238 -4.55 -34.55 7.81
C ALA A 238 -3.76 -34.54 6.50
N ASP A 239 -4.34 -34.96 5.40
CA ASP A 239 -3.79 -34.76 4.06
C ASP A 239 -4.10 -33.32 3.56
N LEU A 240 -3.57 -32.97 2.40
CA LEU A 240 -3.74 -31.63 1.81
C LEU A 240 -5.19 -31.35 1.36
N THR A 241 -6.07 -32.35 1.34
CA THR A 241 -7.50 -32.16 1.07
C THR A 241 -8.30 -31.83 2.35
N GLY A 242 -7.67 -31.93 3.51
CA GLY A 242 -8.28 -31.74 4.82
C GLY A 242 -8.86 -33.02 5.43
N LYS A 243 -8.69 -34.18 4.80
CA LYS A 243 -9.10 -35.47 5.36
C LYS A 243 -8.15 -35.83 6.50
N VAL A 244 -8.68 -36.01 7.70
CA VAL A 244 -7.89 -36.53 8.82
C VAL A 244 -7.53 -37.98 8.57
N VAL A 245 -6.22 -38.22 8.36
CA VAL A 245 -5.66 -39.54 8.09
C VAL A 245 -5.23 -40.21 9.40
N ILE A 246 -4.58 -39.45 10.28
CA ILE A 246 -4.15 -39.89 11.60
C ILE A 246 -4.85 -39.02 12.64
N ARG A 247 -5.74 -39.63 13.43
CA ARG A 247 -6.49 -38.87 14.46
C ARG A 247 -5.53 -38.33 15.51
N PRO A 248 -5.82 -37.14 16.10
CA PRO A 248 -5.05 -36.60 17.21
C PRO A 248 -4.93 -37.58 18.37
N GLN A 249 -3.71 -38.05 18.62
CA GLN A 249 -3.41 -39.06 19.65
C GLN A 249 -1.99 -38.94 20.21
N TYR A 250 -1.06 -38.23 19.55
CA TYR A 250 0.34 -38.11 19.98
C TYR A 250 0.54 -36.87 20.85
N LYS A 251 1.38 -36.98 21.84
CA LYS A 251 1.71 -35.86 22.75
C LYS A 251 2.60 -34.83 22.09
N GLU A 252 3.48 -35.28 21.18
CA GLU A 252 4.46 -34.41 20.54
C GLU A 252 4.79 -34.90 19.13
N ILE A 253 5.08 -33.96 18.23
CA ILE A 253 5.71 -34.22 16.93
C ILE A 253 7.20 -33.90 17.07
N ILE A 254 8.06 -34.94 17.05
CA ILE A 254 9.51 -34.81 17.13
C ILE A 254 10.08 -34.40 15.76
N LYS A 255 9.58 -35.04 14.69
CA LYS A 255 9.88 -34.70 13.31
C LYS A 255 8.61 -34.78 12.45
N HIS A 256 8.35 -33.74 11.71
CA HIS A 256 7.25 -33.70 10.74
C HIS A 256 7.49 -34.70 9.59
N PHE A 257 6.43 -35.03 8.86
CA PHE A 257 6.51 -35.95 7.72
C PHE A 257 7.57 -35.49 6.71
N ASN A 258 8.45 -36.45 6.39
CA ASN A 258 9.43 -36.33 5.33
C ASN A 258 9.60 -37.68 4.66
N LYS A 259 9.49 -37.75 3.33
CA LYS A 259 9.57 -39.01 2.56
C LYS A 259 8.65 -40.11 3.09
N GLY A 260 7.45 -39.76 3.57
CA GLY A 260 6.45 -40.70 4.04
C GLY A 260 6.56 -41.15 5.51
N TYR A 261 7.46 -40.55 6.29
CA TYR A 261 7.69 -40.92 7.70
C TYR A 261 7.71 -39.70 8.60
N ALA A 262 7.15 -39.83 9.80
CA ALA A 262 7.22 -38.83 10.88
C ALA A 262 7.72 -39.47 12.16
N ALA A 263 8.36 -38.71 13.05
CA ALA A 263 8.69 -39.12 14.39
C ALA A 263 7.79 -38.41 15.41
N VAL A 264 7.16 -39.18 16.29
CA VAL A 264 6.19 -38.71 17.28
C VAL A 264 6.45 -39.30 18.66
N PHE A 265 5.93 -38.68 19.71
CA PHE A 265 5.89 -39.17 21.07
C PHE A 265 4.45 -39.53 21.44
N ASP A 266 4.18 -40.76 21.78
CA ASP A 266 2.85 -41.27 22.11
C ASP A 266 2.45 -41.05 23.57
N GLY A 267 3.38 -40.57 24.40
CA GLY A 267 3.24 -40.43 25.85
C GLY A 267 4.08 -41.43 26.64
N TYR A 268 4.62 -42.46 25.99
CA TYR A 268 5.49 -43.52 26.59
C TYR A 268 6.79 -43.66 25.84
N SER A 269 6.71 -43.67 24.50
CA SER A 269 7.86 -43.95 23.63
C SER A 269 7.94 -42.96 22.48
N ARG A 270 9.16 -42.74 22.00
CA ARG A 270 9.42 -42.07 20.73
C ARG A 270 9.37 -43.08 19.61
N ILE A 271 8.56 -42.85 18.61
CA ILE A 271 8.30 -43.81 17.54
C ILE A 271 8.35 -43.12 16.17
N VAL A 272 8.67 -43.89 15.15
CA VAL A 272 8.51 -43.48 13.75
C VAL A 272 7.27 -44.14 13.19
N ILE A 273 6.46 -43.34 12.52
CA ILE A 273 5.21 -43.78 11.87
C ILE A 273 5.26 -43.49 10.37
N ASN A 274 4.52 -44.27 9.58
CA ASN A 274 4.27 -43.98 8.17
C ASN A 274 3.06 -43.07 8.00
N ASN A 275 2.74 -42.72 6.77
CA ASN A 275 1.63 -41.81 6.42
C ASN A 275 0.22 -42.41 6.64
N GLN A 276 0.09 -43.69 7.02
CA GLN A 276 -1.13 -44.33 7.53
C GLN A 276 -1.18 -44.34 9.08
N GLY A 277 -0.10 -43.91 9.76
CA GLY A 277 0.00 -43.94 11.22
C GLY A 277 0.47 -45.27 11.77
N GLU A 278 0.96 -46.15 10.92
CA GLU A 278 1.49 -47.47 11.35
C GLU A 278 2.89 -47.31 11.94
N LEU A 279 3.13 -47.99 13.04
CA LEU A 279 4.44 -48.04 13.71
C LEU A 279 5.48 -48.69 12.80
N ILE A 280 6.59 -48.01 12.57
CA ILE A 280 7.74 -48.52 11.80
C ILE A 280 8.85 -48.95 12.73
N GLN A 281 9.20 -48.09 13.71
CA GLN A 281 10.27 -48.43 14.69
C GLN A 281 10.18 -47.55 15.94
N TYR A 282 10.81 -48.02 17.01
CA TYR A 282 11.09 -47.21 18.22
C TYR A 282 12.42 -46.48 18.07
N ILE A 283 12.54 -45.27 18.65
CA ILE A 283 13.74 -44.42 18.58
C ILE A 283 14.10 -43.85 19.96
#